data_84b8eaa305deec3c67efd18d4663b621
#
_entry.id   84b8eaa305deec3c67efd18d4663b621
#
_cell.length_a   1.000
_cell.length_b   1.000
_cell.length_c   1.000
_cell.angle_alpha   90.00
_cell.angle_beta   90.00
_cell.angle_gamma   90.00
#
_symmetry.space_group_name_H-M   'P 1'
#
loop_
_entity.id
_entity.type
_entity.pdbx_description
1 polymer ?
#
loop_
_entity_poly.entity_id
_entity_poly.type
_entity_poly.pdbx_seq_one_letter_code
_entity_poly.pdbx_strand_id
1 'polypeptide(L)'
;MKVGNTPLIQLSDKLYAKYEALNPGGSIKDRPVKYILDNIDYEKGDTIVEATSGNTGISLAMMCAERGLKCVIVMPSDMSIERKKMMEFFGAELHEVGEGDFDGAIAYKEYLADIHGYIELNQFNNPLNIECHLNTTFNEIVNDYLLCEEEVSAFILGTGTGGTLMGLQRGVEENDMDTKIIAVEPMESAVMSGGEKGLHGIQGIGDGSKFLVDLDKVDEVITISTEEAKERSLRLAKENGLFVGISAGENILASERWIEQNNPDGVVVTILCDRGERYFSILGE
;
A
#
# COMPACT_ATOMS: atom_id res chain seq x y z
N MET A 1 8.22 -7.60 -16.70
CA MET A 1 7.65 -6.24 -16.54
C MET A 1 8.54 -5.40 -15.63
N LYS A 2 8.73 -4.08 -15.92
CA LYS A 2 9.52 -3.20 -15.06
C LYS A 2 8.62 -2.61 -13.97
N VAL A 3 8.93 -2.89 -12.72
CA VAL A 3 8.25 -2.38 -11.52
C VAL A 3 9.26 -1.57 -10.72
N GLY A 4 8.80 -0.53 -10.04
CA GLY A 4 9.68 0.39 -9.33
C GLY A 4 10.35 1.43 -10.23
N ASN A 5 11.37 2.10 -9.70
CA ASN A 5 11.97 3.28 -10.30
C ASN A 5 10.92 4.35 -10.63
N THR A 6 9.93 4.48 -9.76
CA THR A 6 8.92 5.52 -9.85
C THR A 6 9.53 6.87 -9.45
N PRO A 7 9.05 7.99 -9.98
CA PRO A 7 9.63 9.27 -9.62
C PRO A 7 9.35 9.66 -8.16
N LEU A 8 10.28 10.35 -7.56
CA LEU A 8 10.05 11.18 -6.39
C LEU A 8 9.62 12.57 -6.91
N ILE A 9 8.58 13.15 -6.33
CA ILE A 9 8.07 14.47 -6.73
C ILE A 9 8.06 15.40 -5.54
N GLN A 10 8.43 16.66 -5.76
CA GLN A 10 8.38 17.71 -4.75
C GLN A 10 6.99 18.37 -4.77
N LEU A 11 6.32 18.41 -3.63
CA LEU A 11 5.00 19.04 -3.46
C LEU A 11 5.10 20.41 -2.77
N SER A 12 6.08 20.58 -1.90
CA SER A 12 6.45 21.85 -1.28
C SER A 12 7.94 21.83 -0.91
N ASP A 13 8.43 22.93 -0.34
CA ASP A 13 9.85 23.03 0.07
C ASP A 13 10.27 21.91 1.03
N LYS A 14 9.35 21.39 1.83
CA LYS A 14 9.62 20.34 2.84
C LYS A 14 8.87 19.03 2.62
N LEU A 15 8.06 18.89 1.56
CA LEU A 15 7.27 17.69 1.31
C LEU A 15 7.56 17.07 -0.04
N TYR A 16 8.00 15.81 0.00
CA TYR A 16 8.23 14.98 -1.18
C TYR A 16 7.34 13.74 -1.15
N ALA A 17 6.98 13.24 -2.31
CA ALA A 17 6.13 12.06 -2.43
C ALA A 17 6.65 11.08 -3.49
N LYS A 18 6.79 9.81 -3.13
CA LYS A 18 7.13 8.73 -4.05
C LYS A 18 5.88 8.32 -4.84
N TYR A 19 5.91 8.51 -6.17
CA TYR A 19 4.72 8.38 -7.02
C TYR A 19 4.48 6.94 -7.48
N GLU A 20 4.06 6.09 -6.56
CA GLU A 20 3.85 4.65 -6.75
C GLU A 20 2.66 4.31 -7.67
N ALA A 21 1.74 5.23 -7.88
CA ALA A 21 0.66 5.13 -8.86
C ALA A 21 1.16 4.95 -10.31
N LEU A 22 2.44 5.21 -10.59
CA LEU A 22 3.06 5.01 -11.91
C LEU A 22 3.62 3.61 -12.14
N ASN A 23 3.54 2.70 -11.17
CA ASN A 23 3.82 1.29 -11.44
C ASN A 23 2.87 0.74 -12.53
N PRO A 24 3.24 -0.32 -13.26
CA PRO A 24 2.44 -0.88 -14.36
C PRO A 24 1.00 -1.22 -13.99
N GLY A 25 0.79 -1.88 -12.85
CA GLY A 25 -0.54 -2.18 -12.31
C GLY A 25 -1.20 -0.97 -11.63
N GLY A 26 -0.53 0.18 -11.59
CA GLY A 26 -1.03 1.45 -11.08
C GLY A 26 -1.04 1.57 -9.56
N SER A 27 -0.21 0.83 -8.86
CA SER A 27 -0.08 0.95 -7.39
C SER A 27 1.25 0.45 -6.85
N ILE A 28 1.52 0.82 -5.59
CA ILE A 28 2.67 0.34 -4.81
C ILE A 28 2.69 -1.19 -4.68
N LYS A 29 1.54 -1.87 -4.78
CA LYS A 29 1.43 -3.32 -4.59
C LYS A 29 2.11 -4.14 -5.68
N ASP A 30 2.44 -3.53 -6.81
CA ASP A 30 3.27 -4.18 -7.83
C ASP A 30 4.63 -4.60 -7.28
N ARG A 31 5.18 -3.81 -6.34
CA ARG A 31 6.50 -4.09 -5.75
C ARG A 31 6.51 -5.38 -4.93
N PRO A 32 5.73 -5.51 -3.84
CA PRO A 32 5.76 -6.73 -3.05
C PRO A 32 5.29 -7.97 -3.81
N VAL A 33 4.28 -7.84 -4.70
CA VAL A 33 3.83 -8.97 -5.52
C VAL A 33 4.96 -9.47 -6.41
N LYS A 34 5.63 -8.56 -7.13
CA LYS A 34 6.78 -8.94 -7.96
C LYS A 34 7.89 -9.56 -7.13
N TYR A 35 8.27 -8.93 -6.03
CA TYR A 35 9.37 -9.35 -5.19
C TYR A 35 9.11 -10.74 -4.57
N ILE A 36 7.90 -10.98 -4.08
CA ILE A 36 7.51 -12.30 -3.55
C ILE A 36 7.59 -13.34 -4.67
N LEU A 37 6.96 -13.11 -5.82
CA LEU A 37 6.97 -14.04 -6.95
C LEU A 37 8.39 -14.30 -7.52
N ASP A 38 9.32 -13.36 -7.38
CA ASP A 38 10.73 -13.55 -7.81
C ASP A 38 11.54 -14.39 -6.80
N ASN A 39 11.04 -14.56 -5.56
CA ASN A 39 11.75 -15.21 -4.45
C ASN A 39 11.05 -16.48 -3.90
N ILE A 40 10.04 -16.99 -4.60
CA ILE A 40 9.39 -18.26 -4.29
C ILE A 40 9.51 -19.21 -5.48
N ASP A 41 9.47 -20.52 -5.18
CA ASP A 41 9.49 -21.55 -6.22
C ASP A 41 8.08 -21.77 -6.79
N TYR A 42 7.98 -21.85 -8.09
CA TYR A 42 6.76 -22.23 -8.82
C TYR A 42 7.09 -22.76 -10.22
N GLU A 43 6.15 -23.47 -10.82
CA GLU A 43 6.21 -23.91 -12.20
C GLU A 43 5.12 -23.22 -13.05
N LYS A 44 5.35 -23.21 -14.36
CA LYS A 44 4.34 -22.67 -15.29
C LYS A 44 3.04 -23.45 -15.19
N GLY A 45 1.94 -22.75 -14.96
CA GLY A 45 0.61 -23.33 -14.80
C GLY A 45 0.20 -23.55 -13.34
N ASP A 46 1.11 -23.33 -12.37
CA ASP A 46 0.75 -23.30 -10.96
C ASP A 46 -0.26 -22.21 -10.67
N THR A 47 -1.00 -22.40 -9.59
CA THR A 47 -2.01 -21.45 -9.14
C THR A 47 -1.50 -20.69 -7.92
N ILE A 48 -1.49 -19.37 -8.01
CA ILE A 48 -1.25 -18.49 -6.85
C ILE A 48 -2.59 -18.02 -6.31
N VAL A 49 -2.75 -18.09 -4.99
CA VAL A 49 -3.98 -17.66 -4.31
C VAL A 49 -3.70 -16.55 -3.30
N GLU A 50 -4.59 -15.55 -3.23
CA GLU A 50 -4.51 -14.48 -2.22
C GLU A 50 -5.91 -14.00 -1.82
N ALA A 51 -6.05 -13.65 -0.53
CA ALA A 51 -7.24 -12.97 0.00
C ALA A 51 -7.03 -11.45 -0.08
N THR A 52 -7.70 -10.81 -1.02
CA THR A 52 -7.55 -9.37 -1.23
C THR A 52 -8.66 -8.80 -2.08
N SER A 53 -9.15 -7.64 -1.73
CA SER A 53 -10.15 -6.88 -2.51
C SER A 53 -9.53 -5.72 -3.29
N GLY A 54 -8.21 -5.54 -3.18
CA GLY A 54 -7.58 -4.30 -3.58
C GLY A 54 -6.48 -4.43 -4.63
N ASN A 55 -5.55 -3.53 -4.51
CA ASN A 55 -4.43 -3.36 -5.44
C ASN A 55 -3.54 -4.60 -5.55
N THR A 56 -3.41 -5.38 -4.47
CA THR A 56 -2.64 -6.64 -4.48
C THR A 56 -3.24 -7.65 -5.47
N GLY A 57 -4.57 -7.79 -5.49
CA GLY A 57 -5.24 -8.68 -6.43
C GLY A 57 -5.02 -8.28 -7.89
N ILE A 58 -5.07 -6.99 -8.20
CA ILE A 58 -4.79 -6.46 -9.54
C ILE A 58 -3.34 -6.77 -9.94
N SER A 59 -2.39 -6.46 -9.05
CA SER A 59 -0.96 -6.70 -9.29
C SER A 59 -0.67 -8.20 -9.47
N LEU A 60 -1.28 -9.05 -8.64
CA LEU A 60 -1.12 -10.50 -8.71
C LEU A 60 -1.70 -11.07 -10.01
N ALA A 61 -2.92 -10.70 -10.37
CA ALA A 61 -3.55 -11.14 -11.62
C ALA A 61 -2.71 -10.76 -12.84
N MET A 62 -2.23 -9.51 -12.90
CA MET A 62 -1.35 -9.01 -13.96
C MET A 62 -0.05 -9.81 -14.06
N MET A 63 0.61 -10.10 -12.95
CA MET A 63 1.90 -10.79 -12.95
C MET A 63 1.76 -12.29 -13.17
N CYS A 64 0.68 -12.91 -12.71
CA CYS A 64 0.35 -14.30 -13.04
C CYS A 64 0.14 -14.47 -14.54
N ALA A 65 -0.60 -13.55 -15.17
CA ALA A 65 -0.78 -13.56 -16.62
C ALA A 65 0.55 -13.44 -17.37
N GLU A 66 1.46 -12.54 -16.95
CA GLU A 66 2.79 -12.39 -17.56
C GLU A 66 3.64 -13.66 -17.43
N ARG A 67 3.54 -14.38 -16.31
CA ARG A 67 4.38 -15.55 -15.99
C ARG A 67 3.76 -16.89 -16.42
N GLY A 68 2.54 -16.87 -16.95
CA GLY A 68 1.79 -18.08 -17.30
C GLY A 68 1.35 -18.91 -16.12
N LEU A 69 1.09 -18.23 -14.99
CA LEU A 69 0.51 -18.76 -13.76
C LEU A 69 -1.00 -18.57 -13.78
N LYS A 70 -1.72 -19.37 -13.00
CA LYS A 70 -3.13 -19.13 -12.69
C LYS A 70 -3.23 -18.24 -11.46
N CYS A 71 -4.26 -17.42 -11.39
CA CYS A 71 -4.51 -16.51 -10.29
C CYS A 71 -5.89 -16.75 -9.72
N VAL A 72 -5.97 -17.02 -8.43
CA VAL A 72 -7.23 -17.13 -7.68
C VAL A 72 -7.24 -16.03 -6.63
N ILE A 73 -8.28 -15.20 -6.64
CA ILE A 73 -8.47 -14.12 -5.66
C ILE A 73 -9.74 -14.40 -4.86
N VAL A 74 -9.60 -14.39 -3.55
CA VAL A 74 -10.73 -14.51 -2.63
C VAL A 74 -11.04 -13.15 -2.02
N MET A 75 -12.32 -12.73 -2.05
CA MET A 75 -12.72 -11.42 -1.57
C MET A 75 -14.18 -11.37 -1.10
N PRO A 76 -14.56 -10.40 -0.24
CA PRO A 76 -15.96 -10.10 0.02
C PRO A 76 -16.71 -9.66 -1.23
N SER A 77 -18.01 -10.01 -1.30
CA SER A 77 -18.85 -9.78 -2.49
C SER A 77 -19.17 -8.31 -2.76
N ASP A 78 -19.08 -7.44 -1.75
CA ASP A 78 -19.38 -6.00 -1.81
C ASP A 78 -18.21 -5.12 -2.32
N MET A 79 -17.14 -5.75 -2.79
CA MET A 79 -15.97 -5.01 -3.29
C MET A 79 -16.23 -4.32 -4.64
N SER A 80 -15.48 -3.23 -4.90
CA SER A 80 -15.68 -2.36 -6.06
C SER A 80 -15.65 -3.10 -7.38
N ILE A 81 -16.62 -2.82 -8.24
CA ILE A 81 -16.78 -3.46 -9.55
C ILE A 81 -15.57 -3.14 -10.48
N GLU A 82 -14.96 -1.97 -10.34
CA GLU A 82 -13.80 -1.57 -11.12
C GLU A 82 -12.63 -2.51 -10.88
N ARG A 83 -12.36 -2.84 -9.61
CA ARG A 83 -11.28 -3.74 -9.22
C ARG A 83 -11.53 -5.18 -9.67
N LYS A 84 -12.76 -5.69 -9.49
CA LYS A 84 -13.17 -7.02 -9.97
C LYS A 84 -12.92 -7.14 -11.47
N LYS A 85 -13.39 -6.18 -12.26
CA LYS A 85 -13.18 -6.17 -13.71
C LYS A 85 -11.70 -6.12 -14.09
N MET A 86 -10.88 -5.33 -13.40
CA MET A 86 -9.43 -5.29 -13.68
C MET A 86 -8.78 -6.67 -13.46
N MET A 87 -9.10 -7.36 -12.36
CA MET A 87 -8.56 -8.70 -12.08
C MET A 87 -9.03 -9.72 -13.12
N GLU A 88 -10.32 -9.70 -13.47
CA GLU A 88 -10.89 -10.57 -14.51
C GLU A 88 -10.27 -10.33 -15.91
N PHE A 89 -9.97 -9.07 -16.27
CA PHE A 89 -9.29 -8.76 -17.54
C PHE A 89 -7.88 -9.35 -17.61
N PHE A 90 -7.21 -9.52 -16.47
CA PHE A 90 -5.93 -10.24 -16.40
C PHE A 90 -6.09 -11.78 -16.31
N GLY A 91 -7.33 -12.27 -16.25
CA GLY A 91 -7.62 -13.69 -16.23
C GLY A 91 -7.64 -14.32 -14.84
N ALA A 92 -7.77 -13.52 -13.77
CA ALA A 92 -7.94 -14.06 -12.43
C ALA A 92 -9.33 -14.69 -12.25
N GLU A 93 -9.38 -15.80 -11.52
CA GLU A 93 -10.61 -16.40 -11.02
C GLU A 93 -10.95 -15.75 -9.68
N LEU A 94 -12.18 -15.21 -9.57
CA LEU A 94 -12.65 -14.53 -8.36
C LEU A 94 -13.57 -15.44 -7.56
N HIS A 95 -13.24 -15.65 -6.29
CA HIS A 95 -14.07 -16.36 -5.34
C HIS A 95 -14.63 -15.36 -4.33
N GLU A 96 -15.93 -15.17 -4.34
CA GLU A 96 -16.60 -14.23 -3.44
C GLU A 96 -17.13 -14.95 -2.19
N VAL A 97 -16.87 -14.35 -1.03
CA VAL A 97 -17.45 -14.73 0.27
C VAL A 97 -18.55 -13.75 0.68
N GLY A 98 -19.08 -13.89 1.90
CA GLY A 98 -20.10 -13.00 2.43
C GLY A 98 -19.69 -11.51 2.35
N GLU A 99 -20.71 -10.64 2.31
CA GLU A 99 -20.52 -9.19 2.31
C GLU A 99 -19.73 -8.74 3.56
N GLY A 100 -18.65 -7.97 3.39
CA GLY A 100 -17.78 -7.50 4.47
C GLY A 100 -16.95 -8.59 5.19
N ASP A 101 -17.05 -9.87 4.78
CA ASP A 101 -16.43 -11.00 5.44
C ASP A 101 -14.94 -11.20 5.01
N PHE A 102 -14.07 -10.33 5.47
CA PHE A 102 -12.65 -10.42 5.16
C PHE A 102 -11.96 -11.62 5.86
N ASP A 103 -12.38 -11.92 7.09
CA ASP A 103 -11.86 -13.08 7.82
C ASP A 103 -12.26 -14.40 7.15
N GLY A 104 -13.50 -14.48 6.62
CA GLY A 104 -13.95 -15.59 5.79
C GLY A 104 -13.17 -15.71 4.48
N ALA A 105 -12.77 -14.60 3.88
CA ALA A 105 -11.93 -14.63 2.69
C ALA A 105 -10.54 -15.20 2.98
N ILE A 106 -9.93 -14.85 4.10
CA ILE A 106 -8.63 -15.41 4.54
C ILE A 106 -8.77 -16.92 4.78
N ALA A 107 -9.76 -17.33 5.56
CA ALA A 107 -9.98 -18.74 5.87
C ALA A 107 -10.25 -19.59 4.61
N TYR A 108 -11.02 -19.04 3.67
CA TYR A 108 -11.31 -19.75 2.41
C TYR A 108 -10.08 -19.82 1.49
N LYS A 109 -9.24 -18.79 1.45
CA LYS A 109 -7.94 -18.80 0.77
C LYS A 109 -7.05 -19.92 1.31
N GLU A 110 -6.91 -20.03 2.65
CA GLU A 110 -6.13 -21.08 3.30
C GLU A 110 -6.68 -22.48 2.99
N TYR A 111 -8.01 -22.64 3.02
CA TYR A 111 -8.66 -23.89 2.62
C TYR A 111 -8.32 -24.28 1.18
N LEU A 112 -8.37 -23.33 0.23
CA LEU A 112 -8.03 -23.61 -1.17
C LEU A 112 -6.54 -23.98 -1.33
N ALA A 113 -5.64 -23.34 -0.59
CA ALA A 113 -4.22 -23.67 -0.58
C ALA A 113 -4.00 -25.11 -0.09
N ASP A 114 -4.62 -25.50 1.02
CA ASP A 114 -4.47 -26.81 1.63
C ASP A 114 -5.04 -27.93 0.75
N ILE A 115 -6.22 -27.75 0.18
CA ILE A 115 -6.93 -28.82 -0.56
C ILE A 115 -6.39 -28.97 -1.98
N HIS A 116 -6.00 -27.87 -2.63
CA HIS A 116 -5.58 -27.88 -4.03
C HIS A 116 -4.06 -27.73 -4.21
N GLY A 117 -3.30 -27.49 -3.14
CA GLY A 117 -1.87 -27.22 -3.23
C GLY A 117 -1.57 -25.87 -3.90
N TYR A 118 -2.44 -24.88 -3.77
CA TYR A 118 -2.20 -23.55 -4.33
C TYR A 118 -1.12 -22.85 -3.53
N ILE A 119 -0.32 -22.03 -4.21
CA ILE A 119 0.76 -21.25 -3.59
C ILE A 119 0.17 -19.96 -3.06
N GLU A 120 0.35 -19.72 -1.78
CA GLU A 120 -0.11 -18.48 -1.13
C GLU A 120 0.91 -17.35 -1.31
N LEU A 121 0.44 -16.17 -1.71
CA LEU A 121 1.26 -14.96 -1.68
C LEU A 121 1.49 -14.47 -0.25
N ASN A 122 0.44 -14.52 0.57
CA ASN A 122 0.42 -14.28 2.01
C ASN A 122 0.95 -12.90 2.42
N GLN A 123 0.48 -11.84 1.76
CA GLN A 123 0.99 -10.46 1.90
C GLN A 123 1.05 -9.92 3.33
N PHE A 124 0.17 -10.40 4.22
CA PHE A 124 0.04 -9.90 5.60
C PHE A 124 1.06 -10.47 6.57
N ASN A 125 1.70 -11.61 6.23
CA ASN A 125 2.64 -12.32 7.10
C ASN A 125 3.97 -12.63 6.41
N ASN A 126 4.11 -12.32 5.12
CA ASN A 126 5.30 -12.65 4.35
C ASN A 126 6.41 -11.60 4.57
N PRO A 127 7.56 -11.97 5.14
CA PRO A 127 8.67 -11.04 5.38
C PRO A 127 9.27 -10.44 4.09
N LEU A 128 9.10 -11.12 2.95
CA LEU A 128 9.52 -10.60 1.65
C LEU A 128 8.81 -9.29 1.27
N ASN A 129 7.65 -9.01 1.87
CA ASN A 129 6.98 -7.73 1.70
C ASN A 129 7.79 -6.57 2.31
N ILE A 130 8.36 -6.76 3.51
CA ILE A 130 9.26 -5.77 4.14
C ILE A 130 10.56 -5.66 3.35
N GLU A 131 11.19 -6.79 3.01
CA GLU A 131 12.44 -6.84 2.26
C GLU A 131 12.31 -6.17 0.89
N CYS A 132 11.18 -6.31 0.23
CA CYS A 132 10.88 -5.62 -1.00
C CYS A 132 11.03 -4.10 -0.85
N HIS A 133 10.41 -3.52 0.16
CA HIS A 133 10.43 -2.07 0.36
C HIS A 133 11.77 -1.56 0.87
N LEU A 134 12.50 -2.35 1.66
CA LEU A 134 13.89 -2.07 2.00
C LEU A 134 14.77 -2.01 0.74
N ASN A 135 14.73 -3.07 -0.06
CA ASN A 135 15.65 -3.24 -1.19
C ASN A 135 15.27 -2.40 -2.43
N THR A 136 14.04 -1.88 -2.50
CA THR A 136 13.57 -1.11 -3.66
C THR A 136 13.13 0.29 -3.27
N THR A 137 12.01 0.44 -2.56
CA THR A 137 11.40 1.75 -2.26
C THR A 137 12.31 2.66 -1.47
N PHE A 138 12.91 2.15 -0.39
CA PHE A 138 13.86 2.90 0.43
C PHE A 138 15.08 3.34 -0.39
N ASN A 139 15.73 2.38 -1.06
CA ASN A 139 16.92 2.67 -1.86
C ASN A 139 16.65 3.67 -2.99
N GLU A 140 15.47 3.58 -3.63
CA GLU A 140 15.09 4.53 -4.66
C GLU A 140 14.84 5.93 -4.11
N ILE A 141 14.31 6.06 -2.88
CA ILE A 141 14.08 7.36 -2.24
C ILE A 141 15.41 8.00 -1.84
N VAL A 142 16.24 7.31 -1.05
CA VAL A 142 17.46 7.90 -0.50
C VAL A 142 18.55 8.17 -1.55
N ASN A 143 18.48 7.50 -2.70
CA ASN A 143 19.38 7.74 -3.82
C ASN A 143 18.79 8.66 -4.90
N ASP A 144 17.61 9.25 -4.68
CA ASP A 144 17.02 10.19 -5.64
C ASP A 144 17.80 11.52 -5.62
N TYR A 145 18.07 12.06 -6.82
CA TYR A 145 18.84 13.31 -6.96
C TYR A 145 18.17 14.52 -6.28
N LEU A 146 16.85 14.48 -6.11
CA LEU A 146 16.11 15.53 -5.40
C LEU A 146 16.45 15.61 -3.90
N LEU A 147 17.01 14.53 -3.34
CA LEU A 147 17.36 14.45 -1.92
C LEU A 147 18.90 14.46 -1.70
N CYS A 148 19.71 14.69 -2.73
CA CYS A 148 21.17 14.59 -2.61
C CYS A 148 21.80 15.58 -1.64
N GLU A 149 21.12 16.68 -1.32
CA GLU A 149 21.53 17.71 -0.37
C GLU A 149 20.56 17.87 0.81
N GLU A 150 19.55 16.98 0.91
CA GLU A 150 18.48 17.05 1.90
C GLU A 150 18.60 15.91 2.93
N GLU A 151 18.36 16.23 4.18
CA GLU A 151 18.16 15.22 5.22
C GLU A 151 16.68 14.86 5.32
N VAL A 152 16.36 13.57 5.36
CA VAL A 152 14.98 13.11 5.55
C VAL A 152 14.66 13.13 7.03
N SER A 153 13.85 14.09 7.48
CA SER A 153 13.42 14.19 8.87
C SER A 153 12.35 13.15 9.25
N ALA A 154 11.48 12.79 8.31
CA ALA A 154 10.47 11.76 8.56
C ALA A 154 9.98 11.04 7.30
N PHE A 155 9.65 9.76 7.45
CA PHE A 155 8.78 9.01 6.57
C PHE A 155 7.39 8.93 7.19
N ILE A 156 6.35 9.42 6.49
CA ILE A 156 4.97 9.49 6.99
C ILE A 156 4.04 8.80 5.99
N LEU A 157 3.41 7.69 6.38
CA LEU A 157 2.53 6.96 5.45
C LEU A 157 1.50 6.08 6.15
N GLY A 158 0.35 5.91 5.49
CA GLY A 158 -0.72 5.00 5.88
C GLY A 158 -0.31 3.53 5.78
N THR A 159 -0.80 2.74 6.71
CA THR A 159 -0.44 1.34 6.82
C THR A 159 -1.62 0.39 6.49
N GLY A 160 -1.46 -0.41 5.43
CA GLY A 160 -2.24 -1.62 5.21
C GLY A 160 -1.53 -2.83 5.80
N THR A 161 -0.75 -3.55 4.98
CA THR A 161 0.06 -4.69 5.46
C THR A 161 1.20 -4.31 6.42
N GLY A 162 1.63 -3.06 6.42
CA GLY A 162 2.81 -2.59 7.17
C GLY A 162 4.13 -2.77 6.43
N GLY A 163 4.16 -3.49 5.31
CA GLY A 163 5.40 -3.81 4.60
C GLY A 163 6.21 -2.59 4.18
N THR A 164 5.54 -1.55 3.67
CA THR A 164 6.22 -0.31 3.23
C THR A 164 6.84 0.42 4.42
N LEU A 165 6.05 0.65 5.47
CA LEU A 165 6.51 1.37 6.67
C LEU A 165 7.71 0.68 7.30
N MET A 166 7.62 -0.64 7.50
CA MET A 166 8.69 -1.42 8.12
C MET A 166 9.91 -1.61 7.21
N GLY A 167 9.72 -1.59 5.89
CA GLY A 167 10.84 -1.60 4.94
C GLY A 167 11.63 -0.28 4.98
N LEU A 168 10.93 0.86 5.08
CA LEU A 168 11.57 2.17 5.28
C LEU A 168 12.26 2.25 6.65
N GLN A 169 11.59 1.76 7.70
CA GLN A 169 12.14 1.71 9.06
C GLN A 169 13.47 0.91 9.12
N ARG A 170 13.49 -0.26 8.49
CA ARG A 170 14.71 -1.05 8.40
C ARG A 170 15.83 -0.32 7.66
N GLY A 171 15.48 0.37 6.57
CA GLY A 171 16.44 1.17 5.82
C GLY A 171 17.04 2.30 6.66
N VAL A 172 16.21 2.99 7.45
CA VAL A 172 16.66 4.02 8.41
C VAL A 172 17.63 3.43 9.44
N GLU A 173 17.27 2.28 10.04
CA GLU A 173 18.10 1.59 11.04
C GLU A 173 19.42 1.09 10.46
N GLU A 174 19.40 0.46 9.27
CA GLU A 174 20.60 -0.09 8.62
C GLU A 174 21.58 0.99 8.11
N ASN A 175 21.11 2.23 7.93
CA ASN A 175 21.93 3.37 7.47
C ASN A 175 22.18 4.40 8.57
N ASP A 176 21.89 4.10 9.85
CA ASP A 176 22.08 4.99 11.00
C ASP A 176 21.51 6.42 10.77
N MET A 177 20.35 6.53 10.11
CA MET A 177 19.70 7.81 9.82
C MET A 177 18.88 8.31 11.01
N ASP A 178 18.94 9.62 11.29
CA ASP A 178 18.07 10.29 12.27
C ASP A 178 16.73 10.69 11.62
N THR A 179 15.95 9.69 11.20
CA THR A 179 14.70 9.86 10.46
C THR A 179 13.55 9.25 11.23
N LYS A 180 12.50 10.01 11.49
CA LYS A 180 11.29 9.55 12.17
C LYS A 180 10.47 8.62 11.29
N ILE A 181 9.92 7.58 11.89
CA ILE A 181 8.99 6.64 11.25
C ILE A 181 7.59 6.87 11.81
N ILE A 182 6.71 7.40 10.97
CA ILE A 182 5.37 7.83 11.40
C ILE A 182 4.31 7.05 10.61
N ALA A 183 3.52 6.29 11.36
CA ALA A 183 2.39 5.57 10.78
C ALA A 183 1.16 6.48 10.69
N VAL A 184 0.34 6.28 9.66
CA VAL A 184 -0.96 6.93 9.57
C VAL A 184 -2.04 5.86 9.49
N GLU A 185 -3.16 6.09 10.18
CA GLU A 185 -4.32 5.20 10.18
C GLU A 185 -5.63 6.00 10.13
N PRO A 186 -6.73 5.39 9.61
CA PRO A 186 -8.04 6.03 9.63
C PRO A 186 -8.51 6.30 11.06
N MET A 187 -9.00 7.52 11.33
CA MET A 187 -9.55 7.90 12.64
C MET A 187 -10.69 6.96 13.07
N GLU A 188 -11.46 6.46 12.12
CA GLU A 188 -12.59 5.55 12.35
C GLU A 188 -12.15 4.11 12.68
N SER A 189 -10.86 3.78 12.47
CA SER A 189 -10.28 2.44 12.72
C SER A 189 -8.88 2.56 13.31
N ALA A 190 -8.75 3.30 14.41
CA ALA A 190 -7.49 3.73 15.01
C ALA A 190 -6.85 2.66 15.93
N VAL A 191 -6.61 1.46 15.39
CA VAL A 191 -6.15 0.28 16.15
C VAL A 191 -4.71 0.44 16.65
N MET A 192 -3.83 1.08 15.86
CA MET A 192 -2.44 1.32 16.28
C MET A 192 -2.33 2.38 17.37
N SER A 193 -3.27 3.33 17.41
CA SER A 193 -3.39 4.33 18.49
C SER A 193 -4.14 3.81 19.73
N GLY A 194 -4.48 2.52 19.79
CA GLY A 194 -5.18 1.90 20.92
C GLY A 194 -6.71 2.04 20.88
N GLY A 195 -7.27 2.48 19.77
CA GLY A 195 -8.71 2.47 19.49
C GLY A 195 -9.22 1.13 18.99
N GLU A 196 -10.50 1.08 18.59
CA GLU A 196 -11.15 -0.11 18.07
C GLU A 196 -11.18 -0.11 16.54
N LYS A 197 -11.29 -1.31 15.96
CA LYS A 197 -11.56 -1.49 14.52
C LYS A 197 -12.92 -0.90 14.18
N GLY A 198 -13.00 -0.12 13.10
CA GLY A 198 -14.23 0.49 12.62
C GLY A 198 -14.31 0.56 11.10
N LEU A 199 -15.48 0.88 10.58
CA LEU A 199 -15.69 1.08 9.15
C LEU A 199 -15.18 2.46 8.72
N HIS A 200 -14.43 2.49 7.65
CA HIS A 200 -13.88 3.72 7.07
C HIS A 200 -13.83 3.63 5.54
N GLY A 201 -13.64 4.77 4.87
CA GLY A 201 -13.61 4.86 3.41
C GLY A 201 -12.22 4.94 2.79
N ILE A 202 -11.14 4.85 3.57
CA ILE A 202 -9.76 4.93 3.07
C ILE A 202 -9.29 3.51 2.70
N GLN A 203 -9.67 3.06 1.51
CA GLN A 203 -9.41 1.69 1.08
C GLN A 203 -7.92 1.38 0.91
N GLY A 204 -7.51 0.18 1.33
CA GLY A 204 -6.16 -0.36 1.18
C GLY A 204 -5.23 -0.13 2.37
N ILE A 205 -5.76 0.50 3.43
CA ILE A 205 -5.10 0.68 4.73
C ILE A 205 -6.12 0.49 5.84
N GLY A 206 -5.67 0.43 7.10
CA GLY A 206 -6.55 0.42 8.26
C GLY A 206 -7.45 -0.81 8.38
N ASP A 207 -7.02 -1.97 7.88
CA ASP A 207 -7.82 -3.22 7.84
C ASP A 207 -8.13 -3.82 9.22
N GLY A 208 -7.95 -3.05 10.29
CA GLY A 208 -8.30 -3.42 11.66
C GLY A 208 -7.29 -4.34 12.34
N SER A 209 -6.08 -4.44 11.82
CA SER A 209 -4.93 -5.11 12.42
C SER A 209 -3.64 -4.38 12.05
N LYS A 210 -2.63 -4.49 12.91
CA LYS A 210 -1.29 -3.93 12.63
C LYS A 210 -0.44 -4.80 11.69
N PHE A 211 -0.82 -6.05 11.47
CA PHE A 211 -0.13 -7.03 10.62
C PHE A 211 1.40 -7.04 10.82
N LEU A 212 2.18 -6.61 9.82
CA LEU A 212 3.64 -6.57 9.86
C LEU A 212 4.21 -5.38 10.65
N VAL A 213 3.37 -4.43 11.11
CA VAL A 213 3.85 -3.25 11.84
C VAL A 213 4.33 -3.64 13.24
N ASP A 214 5.59 -3.33 13.53
CA ASP A 214 6.16 -3.35 14.86
C ASP A 214 6.07 -1.96 15.49
N LEU A 215 5.10 -1.78 16.39
CA LEU A 215 4.83 -0.47 17.01
C LEU A 215 5.98 0.03 17.89
N ASP A 216 6.85 -0.86 18.40
CA ASP A 216 8.02 -0.45 19.17
C ASP A 216 9.08 0.26 18.31
N LYS A 217 8.93 0.18 16.98
CA LYS A 217 9.80 0.81 15.97
C LYS A 217 9.13 1.99 15.24
N VAL A 218 7.96 2.42 15.70
CA VAL A 218 7.20 3.55 15.15
C VAL A 218 7.27 4.70 16.14
N ASP A 219 7.73 5.87 15.70
CA ASP A 219 7.91 7.05 16.56
C ASP A 219 6.56 7.71 16.94
N GLU A 220 5.60 7.71 15.99
CA GLU A 220 4.31 8.36 16.16
C GLU A 220 3.25 7.70 15.29
N VAL A 221 1.99 7.73 15.73
CA VAL A 221 0.83 7.33 14.94
C VAL A 221 -0.12 8.53 14.81
N ILE A 222 -0.42 8.91 13.55
CA ILE A 222 -1.34 10.02 13.23
C ILE A 222 -2.64 9.44 12.71
N THR A 223 -3.76 10.01 13.14
CA THR A 223 -5.09 9.63 12.64
C THR A 223 -5.65 10.70 11.71
N ILE A 224 -6.22 10.27 10.57
CA ILE A 224 -6.90 11.14 9.60
C ILE A 224 -8.27 10.55 9.33
N SER A 225 -9.32 11.39 9.30
CA SER A 225 -10.66 10.92 8.98
C SER A 225 -10.84 10.63 7.48
N THR A 226 -11.77 9.74 7.15
CA THR A 226 -12.13 9.43 5.77
C THR A 226 -12.47 10.67 4.95
N GLU A 227 -13.25 11.58 5.51
CA GLU A 227 -13.69 12.80 4.80
C GLU A 227 -12.52 13.75 4.50
N GLU A 228 -11.63 13.97 5.47
CA GLU A 228 -10.43 14.79 5.27
C GLU A 228 -9.49 14.18 4.21
N ALA A 229 -9.31 12.85 4.23
CA ALA A 229 -8.51 12.15 3.23
C ALA A 229 -9.08 12.28 1.81
N LYS A 230 -10.41 12.13 1.66
CA LYS A 230 -11.12 12.33 0.39
C LYS A 230 -10.97 13.75 -0.12
N GLU A 231 -11.24 14.75 0.73
CA GLU A 231 -11.10 16.15 0.36
C GLU A 231 -9.69 16.48 -0.10
N ARG A 232 -8.68 15.99 0.63
CA ARG A 232 -7.28 16.26 0.26
C ARG A 232 -6.89 15.55 -1.05
N SER A 233 -7.38 14.33 -1.30
CA SER A 233 -7.16 13.63 -2.58
C SER A 233 -7.78 14.41 -3.76
N LEU A 234 -9.00 14.89 -3.61
CA LEU A 234 -9.67 15.73 -4.63
C LEU A 234 -8.92 17.04 -4.88
N ARG A 235 -8.37 17.67 -3.83
CA ARG A 235 -7.54 18.86 -3.96
C ARG A 235 -6.23 18.58 -4.70
N LEU A 236 -5.57 17.43 -4.45
CA LEU A 236 -4.38 17.03 -5.21
C LEU A 236 -4.65 16.97 -6.71
N ALA A 237 -5.80 16.42 -7.11
CA ALA A 237 -6.19 16.39 -8.51
C ALA A 237 -6.42 17.80 -9.10
N LYS A 238 -7.11 18.69 -8.37
CA LYS A 238 -7.50 20.04 -8.85
C LYS A 238 -6.35 21.04 -8.81
N GLU A 239 -5.50 20.98 -7.79
CA GLU A 239 -4.45 21.96 -7.51
C GLU A 239 -3.09 21.54 -8.10
N ASN A 240 -2.80 20.23 -8.10
CA ASN A 240 -1.49 19.69 -8.50
C ASN A 240 -1.55 18.82 -9.77
N GLY A 241 -2.74 18.52 -10.30
CA GLY A 241 -2.90 17.59 -11.43
C GLY A 241 -2.59 16.15 -11.09
N LEU A 242 -2.59 15.79 -9.80
CA LEU A 242 -2.26 14.45 -9.31
C LEU A 242 -3.54 13.68 -9.00
N PHE A 243 -3.99 12.87 -9.95
CA PHE A 243 -5.17 12.03 -9.75
C PHE A 243 -4.78 10.70 -9.09
N VAL A 244 -4.82 10.68 -7.77
CA VAL A 244 -4.39 9.60 -6.88
C VAL A 244 -5.51 9.16 -5.93
N GLY A 245 -5.34 8.00 -5.30
CA GLY A 245 -6.35 7.43 -4.39
C GLY A 245 -6.48 8.18 -3.06
N ILE A 246 -7.48 7.76 -2.28
CA ILE A 246 -7.85 8.41 -1.00
C ILE A 246 -6.72 8.30 0.02
N SER A 247 -6.02 7.16 0.08
CA SER A 247 -4.87 6.96 0.97
C SER A 247 -3.69 7.89 0.67
N ALA A 248 -3.55 8.36 -0.58
CA ALA A 248 -2.57 9.40 -0.90
C ALA A 248 -2.98 10.76 -0.32
N GLY A 249 -4.29 11.08 -0.32
CA GLY A 249 -4.82 12.26 0.35
C GLY A 249 -4.57 12.24 1.86
N GLU A 250 -4.78 11.09 2.49
CA GLU A 250 -4.46 10.86 3.91
C GLU A 250 -2.97 11.09 4.20
N ASN A 251 -2.10 10.46 3.42
CA ASN A 251 -0.64 10.57 3.56
C ASN A 251 -0.16 12.02 3.47
N ILE A 252 -0.63 12.75 2.46
CA ILE A 252 -0.25 14.15 2.25
C ILE A 252 -0.75 15.03 3.40
N LEU A 253 -2.01 14.86 3.83
CA LEU A 253 -2.58 15.66 4.91
C LEU A 253 -1.87 15.41 6.24
N ALA A 254 -1.57 14.16 6.57
CA ALA A 254 -0.79 13.81 7.75
C ALA A 254 0.61 14.45 7.71
N SER A 255 1.27 14.39 6.55
CA SER A 255 2.60 14.98 6.35
C SER A 255 2.57 16.52 6.48
N GLU A 256 1.59 17.18 5.89
CA GLU A 256 1.42 18.63 5.99
C GLU A 256 1.21 19.08 7.45
N ARG A 257 0.35 18.38 8.19
CA ARG A 257 0.10 18.65 9.62
C ARG A 257 1.35 18.44 10.48
N TRP A 258 2.06 17.37 10.23
CA TRP A 258 3.28 17.06 10.97
C TRP A 258 4.38 18.11 10.70
N ILE A 259 4.56 18.55 9.45
CA ILE A 259 5.50 19.63 9.09
C ILE A 259 5.13 20.93 9.80
N GLU A 260 3.85 21.31 9.79
CA GLU A 260 3.38 22.53 10.44
C GLU A 260 3.62 22.50 11.96
N GLN A 261 3.41 21.35 12.60
CA GLN A 261 3.55 21.20 14.05
C GLN A 261 5.01 21.12 14.49
N ASN A 262 5.86 20.44 13.74
CA ASN A 262 7.24 20.13 14.15
C ASN A 262 8.29 21.06 13.53
N ASN A 263 7.96 21.75 12.43
CA ASN A 263 8.88 22.59 11.66
C ASN A 263 10.28 21.95 11.48
N PRO A 264 10.38 20.74 10.87
CA PRO A 264 11.63 20.00 10.80
C PRO A 264 12.70 20.76 10.03
N ASP A 265 13.98 20.52 10.33
CA ASP A 265 15.11 21.11 9.57
C ASP A 265 15.21 20.51 8.17
N GLY A 266 15.05 19.20 8.05
CA GLY A 266 15.06 18.48 6.77
C GLY A 266 13.66 18.31 6.15
N VAL A 267 13.53 17.38 5.22
CA VAL A 267 12.32 17.13 4.45
C VAL A 267 11.52 15.94 4.97
N VAL A 268 10.26 15.89 4.62
CA VAL A 268 9.34 14.77 4.86
C VAL A 268 9.08 14.06 3.54
N VAL A 269 9.13 12.72 3.57
CA VAL A 269 8.83 11.89 2.41
C VAL A 269 7.61 11.02 2.69
N THR A 270 6.68 11.01 1.74
CA THR A 270 5.48 10.17 1.79
C THR A 270 5.26 9.41 0.48
N ILE A 271 4.12 8.70 0.38
CA ILE A 271 3.81 7.81 -0.75
C ILE A 271 2.48 8.20 -1.40
N LEU A 272 2.44 8.32 -2.72
CA LEU A 272 1.22 8.34 -3.52
C LEU A 272 0.93 6.91 -4.00
N CYS A 273 0.10 6.20 -3.24
CA CYS A 273 0.03 4.74 -3.27
C CYS A 273 -0.54 4.17 -4.56
N ASP A 274 -1.60 4.78 -5.14
CA ASP A 274 -2.30 4.27 -6.30
C ASP A 274 -3.03 5.36 -7.09
N ARG A 275 -3.62 4.97 -8.23
CA ARG A 275 -4.34 5.86 -9.15
C ARG A 275 -5.77 6.12 -8.69
N GLY A 276 -6.25 7.35 -8.95
CA GLY A 276 -7.58 7.83 -8.57
C GLY A 276 -8.74 7.17 -9.32
N GLU A 277 -8.53 6.67 -10.57
CA GLU A 277 -9.61 6.06 -11.36
C GLU A 277 -10.26 4.81 -10.71
N ARG A 278 -9.64 4.22 -9.71
CA ARG A 278 -10.16 3.09 -8.94
C ARG A 278 -11.25 3.49 -7.94
N TYR A 279 -11.49 4.79 -7.81
CA TYR A 279 -12.34 5.39 -6.79
C TYR A 279 -13.45 6.26 -7.37
N PHE A 280 -13.73 6.16 -8.69
CA PHE A 280 -14.80 6.95 -9.32
C PHE A 280 -16.17 6.73 -8.66
N SER A 281 -16.48 5.50 -8.27
CA SER A 281 -17.73 5.19 -7.55
C SER A 281 -17.80 5.78 -6.13
N ILE A 282 -16.66 6.25 -5.59
CA ILE A 282 -16.55 6.78 -4.22
C ILE A 282 -16.32 8.30 -4.23
N LEU A 283 -15.52 8.79 -5.18
CA LEU A 283 -15.11 10.20 -5.28
C LEU A 283 -16.02 11.03 -6.23
N GLY A 284 -16.88 10.36 -6.99
CA GLY A 284 -17.71 10.99 -8.04
C GLY A 284 -19.10 11.39 -7.59
N GLU A 285 -19.41 11.38 -6.30
CA GLU A 285 -20.69 11.86 -5.74
C GLU A 285 -20.59 13.28 -5.24
#